data_5fe9e98d5a03f986f33c92b46088f912
#
_entry.id   5fe9e98d5a03f986f33c92b46088f912
#
_cell.length_a   1.000
_cell.length_b   1.000
_cell.length_c   1.000
_cell.angle_alpha   90.00
_cell.angle_beta   90.00
_cell.angle_gamma   90.00
#
_symmetry.space_group_name_H-M   'P 1'
#
loop_
_entity.id
_entity.type
_entity.pdbx_description
1 polymer ?
#
loop_
_entity_poly.entity_id
_entity_poly.type
_entity_poly.pdbx_seq_one_letter_code
_entity_poly.pdbx_strand_id
1 'polypeptide(L)'
;MIESGVKFTLSTIRTPAEVKSLMKGVNLKLPIIVMDGAAMYDLNKREYLEAEFLQADICEQAERIIADHGMHCFVNVMYDATLLIFYGELWNTAEKDLYETHKHSPYRNYIRDIFRRHDASERVLYLTVLDEITKIANLEKQLVHELGALARITVTDSEYDGYQYLKVFSSAASKKHMLVKLKSHTGCDNVVTIGSIEGKYDVYIGDGGGNATIKKLKKLYRNDIYH
;
A
#
# COMPACT_ATOMS: atom_id res chain seq x y z
N MET A 1 18.32 -3.79 18.73
CA MET A 1 16.97 -4.38 18.93
C MET A 1 16.77 -5.62 18.05
N ILE A 2 16.69 -5.51 16.73
CA ILE A 2 16.47 -6.68 15.85
C ILE A 2 17.58 -7.73 16.05
N GLU A 3 18.84 -7.33 16.08
CA GLU A 3 20.00 -8.21 16.35
C GLU A 3 19.99 -8.82 17.76
N SER A 4 19.27 -8.21 18.69
CA SER A 4 19.08 -8.74 20.06
C SER A 4 17.85 -9.64 20.18
N GLY A 5 17.25 -10.04 19.06
CA GLY A 5 16.14 -11.00 19.04
C GLY A 5 14.74 -10.38 19.09
N VAL A 6 14.61 -9.05 19.14
CA VAL A 6 13.29 -8.40 19.10
C VAL A 6 12.63 -8.67 17.74
N LYS A 7 11.44 -9.26 17.77
CA LYS A 7 10.62 -9.49 16.60
C LYS A 7 9.98 -8.16 16.16
N PHE A 8 10.53 -7.55 15.13
CA PHE A 8 10.13 -6.24 14.62
C PHE A 8 9.76 -6.32 13.15
N THR A 9 8.68 -5.65 12.78
CA THR A 9 8.23 -5.54 11.38
C THR A 9 7.62 -4.17 11.11
N LEU A 10 7.19 -3.95 9.87
CA LEU A 10 6.61 -2.71 9.37
C LEU A 10 5.24 -2.97 8.72
N SER A 11 4.35 -1.99 8.86
CA SER A 11 3.13 -1.90 8.07
C SER A 11 3.08 -0.52 7.40
N THR A 12 2.97 -0.49 6.06
CA THR A 12 3.15 0.73 5.28
C THR A 12 2.23 0.78 4.06
N ILE A 13 2.00 2.01 3.55
CA ILE A 13 1.33 2.23 2.26
C ILE A 13 2.27 2.01 1.06
N ARG A 14 3.58 1.91 1.30
CA ARG A 14 4.62 1.81 0.27
C ARG A 14 4.67 0.42 -0.36
N THR A 15 5.20 0.36 -1.56
CA THR A 15 5.52 -0.88 -2.27
C THR A 15 6.75 -1.57 -1.67
N PRO A 16 6.96 -2.89 -1.88
CA PRO A 16 8.18 -3.58 -1.45
C PRO A 16 9.48 -2.92 -1.94
N ALA A 17 9.45 -2.39 -3.15
CA ALA A 17 10.56 -1.69 -3.78
C ALA A 17 11.01 -0.45 -3.00
N GLU A 18 10.05 0.39 -2.62
CA GLU A 18 10.30 1.58 -1.83
C GLU A 18 10.81 1.22 -0.43
N VAL A 19 10.18 0.22 0.21
CA VAL A 19 10.64 -0.24 1.53
C VAL A 19 12.06 -0.76 1.47
N LYS A 20 12.42 -1.56 0.46
CA LYS A 20 13.76 -2.08 0.29
C LYS A 20 14.80 -0.96 0.20
N SER A 21 14.49 0.11 -0.51
CA SER A 21 15.37 1.28 -0.62
C SER A 21 15.55 1.99 0.71
N LEU A 22 14.44 2.23 1.43
CA LEU A 22 14.42 2.92 2.72
C LEU A 22 15.08 2.12 3.86
N MET A 23 14.97 0.79 3.81
CA MET A 23 15.48 -0.13 4.83
C MET A 23 16.88 -0.67 4.51
N LYS A 24 17.60 -0.04 3.61
CA LYS A 24 18.97 -0.44 3.27
C LYS A 24 19.86 -0.48 4.52
N GLY A 25 20.46 -1.62 4.80
CA GLY A 25 21.29 -1.85 6.00
C GLY A 25 20.52 -2.29 7.25
N VAL A 26 19.19 -2.42 7.19
CA VAL A 26 18.38 -2.96 8.29
C VAL A 26 17.98 -4.41 7.94
N ASN A 27 18.41 -5.36 8.75
CA ASN A 27 18.11 -6.78 8.58
C ASN A 27 16.76 -7.13 9.23
N LEU A 28 15.65 -6.80 8.54
CA LEU A 28 14.32 -7.23 8.98
C LEU A 28 14.19 -8.74 8.81
N LYS A 29 13.88 -9.45 9.90
CA LYS A 29 13.73 -10.92 9.90
C LYS A 29 12.30 -11.38 9.68
N LEU A 30 11.34 -10.50 9.88
CA LEU A 30 9.93 -10.79 9.70
C LEU A 30 9.41 -10.19 8.39
N PRO A 31 8.39 -10.79 7.78
CA PRO A 31 7.69 -10.20 6.65
C PRO A 31 7.12 -8.83 7.00
N ILE A 32 6.93 -8.00 5.99
CA ILE A 32 6.35 -6.66 6.10
C ILE A 32 4.97 -6.61 5.47
N ILE A 33 4.09 -5.77 6.01
CA ILE A 33 2.79 -5.46 5.41
C ILE A 33 2.97 -4.25 4.51
N VAL A 34 2.66 -4.38 3.22
CA VAL A 34 2.90 -3.38 2.19
C VAL A 34 1.61 -2.97 1.48
N MET A 35 1.69 -1.88 0.70
CA MET A 35 0.58 -1.39 -0.14
C MET A 35 -0.73 -1.28 0.65
N ASP A 36 -0.66 -0.64 1.82
CA ASP A 36 -1.79 -0.39 2.73
C ASP A 36 -2.55 -1.65 3.18
N GLY A 37 -1.85 -2.78 3.28
CA GLY A 37 -2.41 -4.06 3.67
C GLY A 37 -2.93 -4.90 2.50
N ALA A 38 -2.62 -4.53 1.26
CA ALA A 38 -2.94 -5.37 0.10
C ALA A 38 -2.07 -6.63 0.03
N ALA A 39 -0.84 -6.59 0.59
CA ALA A 39 0.03 -7.74 0.57
C ALA A 39 0.97 -7.82 1.78
N MET A 40 1.46 -9.03 2.05
CA MET A 40 2.57 -9.34 2.94
C MET A 40 3.77 -9.80 2.11
N TYR A 41 4.95 -9.24 2.39
CA TYR A 41 6.15 -9.46 1.59
C TYR A 41 7.37 -9.79 2.44
N ASP A 42 8.12 -10.82 2.06
CA ASP A 42 9.40 -11.16 2.67
C ASP A 42 10.54 -10.46 1.91
N LEU A 43 11.18 -9.49 2.57
CA LEU A 43 12.29 -8.72 1.98
C LEU A 43 13.54 -9.57 1.72
N ASN A 44 13.76 -10.62 2.51
CA ASN A 44 14.94 -11.48 2.40
C ASN A 44 14.79 -12.48 1.27
N LYS A 45 13.63 -13.14 1.22
CA LYS A 45 13.29 -14.10 0.15
C LYS A 45 12.88 -13.43 -1.15
N ARG A 46 12.45 -12.16 -1.08
CA ARG A 46 11.95 -11.35 -2.20
C ARG A 46 10.67 -11.96 -2.82
N GLU A 47 9.75 -12.36 -1.99
CA GLU A 47 8.50 -12.98 -2.41
C GLU A 47 7.29 -12.41 -1.67
N TYR A 48 6.13 -12.44 -2.34
CA TYR A 48 4.85 -12.18 -1.70
C TYR A 48 4.41 -13.46 -0.99
N LEU A 49 4.09 -13.36 0.30
CA LEU A 49 3.61 -14.48 1.11
C LEU A 49 2.08 -14.55 1.11
N GLU A 50 1.45 -13.39 1.12
CA GLU A 50 -0.01 -13.22 1.13
C GLU A 50 -0.39 -12.01 0.31
N ALA A 51 -1.55 -12.04 -0.35
CA ALA A 51 -2.11 -10.89 -1.03
C ALA A 51 -3.64 -10.98 -1.11
N GLU A 52 -4.28 -9.81 -1.12
CA GLU A 52 -5.71 -9.64 -1.34
C GLU A 52 -5.94 -8.98 -2.69
N PHE A 53 -6.64 -9.67 -3.58
CA PHE A 53 -6.85 -9.20 -4.94
C PHE A 53 -8.24 -8.60 -5.11
N LEU A 54 -8.32 -7.54 -5.91
CA LEU A 54 -9.56 -6.98 -6.39
C LEU A 54 -10.18 -7.94 -7.40
N GLN A 55 -11.44 -8.28 -7.23
CA GLN A 55 -12.15 -9.16 -8.16
C GLN A 55 -12.30 -8.49 -9.52
N ALA A 56 -12.26 -9.27 -10.60
CA ALA A 56 -12.24 -8.75 -11.96
C ALA A 56 -13.48 -7.89 -12.28
N ASP A 57 -14.66 -8.33 -11.89
CA ASP A 57 -15.92 -7.59 -12.08
C ASP A 57 -15.95 -6.26 -11.33
N ILE A 58 -15.41 -6.22 -10.10
CA ILE A 58 -15.27 -4.99 -9.31
C ILE A 58 -14.23 -4.06 -9.92
N CYS A 59 -13.13 -4.63 -10.45
CA CYS A 59 -12.10 -3.88 -11.15
C CYS A 59 -12.67 -3.19 -12.39
N GLU A 60 -13.38 -3.93 -13.24
CA GLU A 60 -14.04 -3.40 -14.45
C GLU A 60 -15.10 -2.34 -14.12
N GLN A 61 -15.88 -2.54 -13.06
CA GLN A 61 -16.85 -1.55 -12.60
C GLN A 61 -16.16 -0.27 -12.12
N ALA A 62 -15.10 -0.39 -11.34
CA ALA A 62 -14.32 0.76 -10.86
C ALA A 62 -13.68 1.53 -12.01
N GLU A 63 -13.07 0.85 -12.98
CA GLU A 63 -12.46 1.50 -14.15
C GLU A 63 -13.50 2.24 -15.00
N ARG A 64 -14.69 1.67 -15.16
CA ARG A 64 -15.79 2.35 -15.87
C ARG A 64 -16.20 3.63 -15.15
N ILE A 65 -16.40 3.59 -13.84
CA ILE A 65 -16.74 4.77 -13.04
C ILE A 65 -15.63 5.84 -13.17
N ILE A 66 -14.36 5.44 -13.10
CA ILE A 66 -13.21 6.35 -13.26
C ILE A 66 -13.23 7.01 -14.65
N ALA A 67 -13.46 6.23 -15.70
CA ALA A 67 -13.54 6.72 -17.07
C ALA A 67 -14.74 7.66 -17.29
N ASP A 68 -15.90 7.38 -16.70
CA ASP A 68 -17.09 8.24 -16.77
C ASP A 68 -16.87 9.61 -16.11
N HIS A 69 -15.91 9.70 -15.19
CA HIS A 69 -15.45 10.97 -14.60
C HIS A 69 -14.35 11.66 -15.41
N GLY A 70 -14.00 11.14 -16.60
CA GLY A 70 -12.95 11.67 -17.45
C GLY A 70 -11.55 11.52 -16.84
N MET A 71 -11.33 10.48 -16.06
CA MET A 71 -10.05 10.18 -15.42
C MET A 71 -9.52 8.83 -15.90
N HIS A 72 -8.25 8.56 -15.61
CA HIS A 72 -7.60 7.28 -15.82
C HIS A 72 -7.06 6.70 -14.52
N CYS A 73 -6.71 5.41 -14.56
CA CYS A 73 -6.04 4.79 -13.43
C CYS A 73 -4.79 4.01 -13.87
N PHE A 74 -3.90 3.85 -12.91
CA PHE A 74 -2.85 2.85 -12.95
C PHE A 74 -3.37 1.56 -12.34
N VAL A 75 -3.30 0.45 -13.08
CA VAL A 75 -3.72 -0.87 -12.61
C VAL A 75 -2.50 -1.63 -12.10
N ASN A 76 -2.47 -1.90 -10.80
CA ASN A 76 -1.35 -2.54 -10.13
C ASN A 76 -1.58 -4.04 -10.03
N VAL A 77 -0.84 -4.82 -10.81
CA VAL A 77 -0.98 -6.27 -10.95
C VAL A 77 0.22 -6.99 -10.37
N MET A 78 -0.03 -8.01 -9.59
CA MET A 78 1.02 -8.91 -9.12
C MET A 78 1.28 -10.01 -10.15
N TYR A 79 2.48 -10.05 -10.67
CA TYR A 79 2.97 -11.12 -11.54
C TYR A 79 4.20 -11.76 -10.89
N ASP A 80 4.04 -12.96 -10.35
CA ASP A 80 5.02 -13.62 -9.49
C ASP A 80 5.49 -12.70 -8.34
N ALA A 81 6.79 -12.44 -8.25
CA ALA A 81 7.37 -11.53 -7.25
C ALA A 81 7.45 -10.06 -7.73
N THR A 82 6.87 -9.74 -8.88
CA THR A 82 6.98 -8.45 -9.55
C THR A 82 5.65 -7.70 -9.53
N LEU A 83 5.72 -6.38 -9.33
CA LEU A 83 4.59 -5.48 -9.51
C LEU A 83 4.63 -4.91 -10.94
N LEU A 84 3.61 -5.20 -11.74
CA LEU A 84 3.37 -4.58 -13.04
C LEU A 84 2.35 -3.47 -12.87
N ILE A 85 2.61 -2.32 -13.50
CA ILE A 85 1.75 -1.14 -13.43
C ILE A 85 1.27 -0.83 -14.84
N PHE A 86 0.06 -1.23 -15.16
CA PHE A 86 -0.54 -0.94 -16.44
C PHE A 86 -1.16 0.46 -16.43
N TYR A 87 -1.02 1.17 -17.56
CA TYR A 87 -1.62 2.47 -17.77
C TYR A 87 -1.97 2.67 -19.25
N GLY A 88 -2.98 3.47 -19.55
CA GLY A 88 -3.34 3.84 -20.92
C GLY A 88 -2.59 5.09 -21.36
N GLU A 89 -3.19 6.24 -21.13
CA GLU A 89 -2.60 7.55 -21.40
C GLU A 89 -2.36 8.33 -20.11
N LEU A 90 -1.39 9.23 -20.14
CA LEU A 90 -1.09 10.14 -19.04
C LEU A 90 -1.62 11.52 -19.40
N TRP A 91 -2.69 11.95 -18.76
CA TRP A 91 -3.41 13.14 -19.15
C TRP A 91 -2.94 14.39 -18.41
N ASN A 92 -2.78 14.29 -17.11
CA ASN A 92 -2.36 15.43 -16.31
C ASN A 92 -0.85 15.49 -16.07
N THR A 93 -0.38 16.61 -15.55
CA THR A 93 1.04 16.86 -15.31
C THR A 93 1.59 15.99 -14.19
N ALA A 94 0.79 15.71 -13.14
CA ALA A 94 1.21 14.89 -12.00
C ALA A 94 1.41 13.43 -12.41
N GLU A 95 0.53 12.87 -13.26
CA GLU A 95 0.70 11.51 -13.80
C GLU A 95 1.98 11.39 -14.64
N LYS A 96 2.25 12.39 -15.49
CA LYS A 96 3.46 12.42 -16.34
C LYS A 96 4.72 12.47 -15.49
N ASP A 97 4.73 13.30 -14.46
CA ASP A 97 5.88 13.43 -13.56
C ASP A 97 6.08 12.19 -12.69
N LEU A 98 4.98 11.60 -12.18
CA LEU A 98 5.00 10.31 -11.48
C LEU A 98 5.63 9.20 -12.35
N TYR A 99 5.20 9.11 -13.60
CA TYR A 99 5.75 8.14 -14.56
C TYR A 99 7.23 8.41 -14.84
N GLU A 100 7.60 9.63 -15.19
CA GLU A 100 8.98 10.02 -15.49
C GLU A 100 9.93 9.73 -14.31
N THR A 101 9.48 10.04 -13.09
CA THR A 101 10.26 9.81 -11.88
C THR A 101 10.49 8.32 -11.59
N HIS A 102 9.53 7.46 -11.97
CA HIS A 102 9.54 6.07 -11.55
C HIS A 102 9.74 5.03 -12.67
N LYS A 103 9.67 5.42 -13.96
CA LYS A 103 9.76 4.51 -15.11
C LYS A 103 11.06 3.66 -15.16
N HIS A 104 12.13 4.14 -14.56
CA HIS A 104 13.41 3.43 -14.47
C HIS A 104 13.65 2.75 -13.11
N SER A 105 12.64 2.71 -12.23
CA SER A 105 12.76 2.01 -10.96
C SER A 105 12.90 0.51 -11.21
N PRO A 106 13.93 -0.15 -10.65
CA PRO A 106 14.20 -1.57 -10.90
C PRO A 106 13.13 -2.52 -10.38
N TYR A 107 12.11 -2.00 -9.72
CA TYR A 107 11.06 -2.78 -9.04
C TYR A 107 9.64 -2.35 -9.43
N ARG A 108 9.50 -1.39 -10.36
CA ARG A 108 8.22 -0.92 -10.90
C ARG A 108 8.29 -1.06 -12.42
N ASN A 109 7.47 -1.93 -12.98
CA ASN A 109 7.41 -2.13 -14.41
C ASN A 109 6.15 -1.49 -14.95
N TYR A 110 6.29 -0.30 -15.55
CA TYR A 110 5.19 0.38 -16.24
C TYR A 110 4.97 -0.23 -17.61
N ILE A 111 3.74 -0.61 -17.89
CA ILE A 111 3.32 -1.20 -19.17
C ILE A 111 2.21 -0.35 -19.74
N ARG A 112 2.46 0.25 -20.90
CA ARG A 112 1.42 0.99 -21.61
C ARG A 112 0.50 0.02 -22.34
N ASP A 113 -0.77 0.02 -21.99
CA ASP A 113 -1.80 -0.79 -22.62
C ASP A 113 -3.12 -0.01 -22.73
N ILE A 114 -3.38 0.53 -23.92
CA ILE A 114 -4.55 1.38 -24.20
C ILE A 114 -5.82 0.56 -24.36
N PHE A 115 -5.69 -0.71 -24.71
CA PHE A 115 -6.82 -1.60 -25.01
C PHE A 115 -6.96 -2.73 -23.99
N ARG A 116 -6.48 -2.46 -22.78
CA ARG A 116 -6.48 -3.44 -21.70
C ARG A 116 -7.86 -4.06 -21.49
N ARG A 117 -7.87 -5.37 -21.37
CA ARG A 117 -9.01 -6.15 -20.90
C ARG A 117 -8.55 -6.98 -19.72
N HIS A 118 -9.39 -7.04 -18.70
CA HIS A 118 -9.10 -7.89 -17.55
C HIS A 118 -9.29 -9.36 -17.92
N ASP A 119 -8.31 -10.18 -17.53
CA ASP A 119 -8.47 -11.62 -17.47
C ASP A 119 -8.96 -11.99 -16.06
N ALA A 120 -9.92 -12.90 -15.95
CA ALA A 120 -10.45 -13.36 -14.66
C ALA A 120 -9.37 -13.99 -13.74
N SER A 121 -8.26 -14.45 -14.34
CA SER A 121 -7.09 -14.98 -13.59
C SER A 121 -6.11 -13.89 -13.16
N GLU A 122 -6.33 -12.64 -13.56
CA GLU A 122 -5.40 -11.57 -13.28
C GLU A 122 -5.42 -11.17 -11.80
N ARG A 123 -4.25 -11.04 -11.22
CA ARG A 123 -4.06 -10.72 -9.80
C ARG A 123 -3.90 -9.21 -9.59
N VAL A 124 -5.01 -8.47 -9.73
CA VAL A 124 -5.05 -7.02 -9.49
C VAL A 124 -5.00 -6.74 -7.99
N LEU A 125 -3.96 -6.06 -7.54
CA LEU A 125 -3.82 -5.66 -6.12
C LEU A 125 -4.66 -4.43 -5.80
N TYR A 126 -4.59 -3.41 -6.66
CA TYR A 126 -5.36 -2.17 -6.52
C TYR A 126 -5.29 -1.31 -7.77
N LEU A 127 -6.25 -0.40 -7.90
CA LEU A 127 -6.22 0.71 -8.85
C LEU A 127 -5.70 1.97 -8.17
N THR A 128 -5.04 2.84 -8.92
CA THR A 128 -4.59 4.16 -8.44
C THR A 128 -5.00 5.23 -9.43
N VAL A 129 -5.70 6.24 -8.96
CA VAL A 129 -5.99 7.49 -9.68
C VAL A 129 -5.19 8.61 -9.05
N LEU A 130 -4.60 9.48 -9.86
CA LEU A 130 -3.90 10.69 -9.43
C LEU A 130 -4.48 11.88 -10.19
N ASP A 131 -5.28 12.70 -9.52
CA ASP A 131 -5.91 13.86 -10.13
C ASP A 131 -6.15 14.97 -9.10
N GLU A 132 -6.69 16.10 -9.55
CA GLU A 132 -7.01 17.25 -8.72
C GLU A 132 -7.95 16.91 -7.57
N ILE A 133 -7.74 17.54 -6.41
CA ILE A 133 -8.48 17.30 -5.16
C ILE A 133 -9.99 17.28 -5.37
N THR A 134 -10.53 18.26 -6.13
CA THR A 134 -11.97 18.38 -6.37
C THR A 134 -12.54 17.24 -7.21
N LYS A 135 -11.80 16.77 -8.20
CA LYS A 135 -12.17 15.62 -9.03
C LYS A 135 -12.11 14.32 -8.23
N ILE A 136 -11.04 14.14 -7.46
CA ILE A 136 -10.86 12.98 -6.56
C ILE A 136 -12.02 12.90 -5.55
N ALA A 137 -12.43 14.01 -4.93
CA ALA A 137 -13.53 14.03 -3.98
C ALA A 137 -14.88 13.64 -4.61
N ASN A 138 -15.11 13.99 -5.86
CA ASN A 138 -16.33 13.58 -6.58
C ASN A 138 -16.28 12.10 -6.98
N LEU A 139 -15.15 11.64 -7.48
CA LEU A 139 -14.92 10.24 -7.83
C LEU A 139 -15.07 9.33 -6.58
N GLU A 140 -14.50 9.73 -5.44
CA GLU A 140 -14.61 8.99 -4.19
C GLU A 140 -16.07 8.74 -3.81
N LYS A 141 -16.90 9.78 -3.84
CA LYS A 141 -18.33 9.66 -3.52
C LYS A 141 -19.05 8.66 -4.42
N GLN A 142 -18.78 8.71 -5.72
CA GLN A 142 -19.38 7.79 -6.69
C GLN A 142 -18.93 6.35 -6.46
N LEU A 143 -17.61 6.13 -6.31
CA LEU A 143 -17.06 4.81 -6.06
C LEU A 143 -17.57 4.21 -4.74
N VAL A 144 -17.67 5.00 -3.67
CA VAL A 144 -18.23 4.55 -2.38
C VAL A 144 -19.70 4.21 -2.53
N HIS A 145 -20.46 4.99 -3.30
CA HIS A 145 -21.89 4.73 -3.54
C HIS A 145 -22.11 3.45 -4.33
N GLU A 146 -21.38 3.25 -5.41
CA GLU A 146 -21.56 2.14 -6.35
C GLU A 146 -20.95 0.81 -5.86
N LEU A 147 -19.74 0.87 -5.28
CA LEU A 147 -19.02 -0.33 -4.87
C LEU A 147 -19.31 -0.72 -3.41
N GLY A 148 -19.68 0.24 -2.56
CA GLY A 148 -20.08 -0.01 -1.18
C GLY A 148 -19.05 -0.86 -0.41
N ALA A 149 -19.52 -1.99 0.14
CA ALA A 149 -18.68 -2.93 0.90
C ALA A 149 -17.84 -3.88 0.02
N LEU A 150 -17.97 -3.83 -1.31
CA LEU A 150 -17.24 -4.71 -2.23
C LEU A 150 -15.79 -4.28 -2.41
N ALA A 151 -15.51 -2.99 -2.23
CA ALA A 151 -14.17 -2.44 -2.36
C ALA A 151 -13.84 -1.51 -1.17
N ARG A 152 -12.56 -1.38 -0.86
CA ARG A 152 -12.05 -0.39 0.08
C ARG A 152 -11.41 0.75 -0.71
N ILE A 153 -11.95 1.94 -0.55
CA ILE A 153 -11.47 3.16 -1.21
C ILE A 153 -10.69 3.99 -0.21
N THR A 154 -9.57 4.54 -0.62
CA THR A 154 -8.74 5.42 0.21
C THR A 154 -8.29 6.62 -0.59
N VAL A 155 -8.34 7.79 0.04
CA VAL A 155 -7.78 9.03 -0.50
C VAL A 155 -6.62 9.48 0.38
N THR A 156 -5.53 9.89 -0.22
CA THR A 156 -4.34 10.41 0.46
C THR A 156 -3.75 11.58 -0.33
N ASP A 157 -3.11 12.49 0.39
CA ASP A 157 -2.37 13.57 -0.24
C ASP A 157 -1.24 13.03 -1.11
N SER A 158 -0.95 13.75 -2.17
CA SER A 158 0.17 13.48 -3.05
C SER A 158 1.33 14.45 -2.79
N GLU A 159 2.47 14.17 -3.37
CA GLU A 159 3.62 15.07 -3.43
C GLU A 159 3.42 16.24 -4.42
N TYR A 160 2.32 16.25 -5.17
CA TYR A 160 1.98 17.26 -6.16
C TYR A 160 0.93 18.21 -5.59
N ASP A 161 1.25 19.52 -5.55
CA ASP A 161 0.34 20.54 -5.03
C ASP A 161 -1.00 20.55 -5.79
N GLY A 162 -2.10 20.45 -5.05
CA GLY A 162 -3.45 20.42 -5.59
C GLY A 162 -3.93 19.07 -6.10
N TYR A 163 -3.12 18.00 -5.97
CA TYR A 163 -3.46 16.65 -6.40
C TYR A 163 -3.57 15.68 -5.22
N GLN A 164 -4.39 14.65 -5.37
CA GLN A 164 -4.50 13.55 -4.42
C GLN A 164 -4.48 12.20 -5.13
N TYR A 165 -4.04 11.18 -4.41
CA TYR A 165 -4.21 9.78 -4.80
C TYR A 165 -5.53 9.25 -4.29
N LEU A 166 -6.30 8.62 -5.18
CA LEU A 166 -7.39 7.71 -4.82
C LEU A 166 -6.97 6.29 -5.18
N LYS A 167 -7.17 5.35 -4.26
CA LYS A 167 -6.89 3.94 -4.50
C LYS A 167 -8.10 3.09 -4.21
N VAL A 168 -8.33 2.09 -5.06
CA VAL A 168 -9.40 1.09 -4.92
C VAL A 168 -8.76 -0.26 -4.68
N PHE A 169 -9.05 -0.86 -3.54
CA PHE A 169 -8.56 -2.16 -3.09
C PHE A 169 -9.70 -3.17 -2.94
N SER A 170 -9.37 -4.45 -2.87
CA SER A 170 -10.28 -5.46 -2.30
C SER A 170 -10.77 -5.02 -0.92
N SER A 171 -12.03 -5.28 -0.59
CA SER A 171 -12.56 -4.98 0.75
C SER A 171 -11.81 -5.72 1.87
N ALA A 172 -11.21 -6.87 1.57
CA ALA A 172 -10.37 -7.63 2.50
C ALA A 172 -8.97 -7.02 2.68
N ALA A 173 -8.49 -6.21 1.74
CA ALA A 173 -7.17 -5.59 1.80
C ALA A 173 -7.13 -4.49 2.87
N SER A 174 -6.60 -4.79 4.04
CA SER A 174 -6.38 -3.82 5.11
C SER A 174 -5.19 -4.21 5.99
N LYS A 175 -4.54 -3.20 6.59
CA LYS A 175 -3.45 -3.44 7.55
C LYS A 175 -3.89 -4.33 8.72
N LYS A 176 -5.14 -4.16 9.18
CA LYS A 176 -5.69 -4.96 10.27
C LYS A 176 -5.87 -6.43 9.87
N HIS A 177 -6.44 -6.68 8.70
CA HIS A 177 -6.61 -8.05 8.19
C HIS A 177 -5.26 -8.73 7.95
N MET A 178 -4.34 -8.02 7.29
CA MET A 178 -3.01 -8.55 7.00
C MET A 178 -2.17 -8.76 8.28
N LEU A 179 -2.40 -7.97 9.35
CA LEU A 179 -1.77 -8.20 10.65
C LEU A 179 -2.23 -9.52 11.29
N VAL A 180 -3.49 -9.90 11.13
CA VAL A 180 -3.98 -11.22 11.59
C VAL A 180 -3.25 -12.35 10.87
N LYS A 181 -3.09 -12.25 9.54
CA LYS A 181 -2.32 -13.21 8.75
C LYS A 181 -0.84 -13.25 9.17
N LEU A 182 -0.24 -12.09 9.43
CA LEU A 182 1.14 -12.00 9.91
C LEU A 182 1.32 -12.69 11.26
N LYS A 183 0.39 -12.51 12.21
CA LYS A 183 0.40 -13.20 13.50
C LYS A 183 0.40 -14.73 13.31
N SER A 184 -0.50 -15.23 12.49
CA SER A 184 -0.58 -16.66 12.18
C SER A 184 0.71 -17.19 11.53
N HIS A 185 1.27 -16.42 10.58
CA HIS A 185 2.50 -16.78 9.87
C HIS A 185 3.73 -16.82 10.78
N THR A 186 3.82 -15.92 11.77
CA THR A 186 4.99 -15.78 12.65
C THR A 186 4.86 -16.47 13.99
N GLY A 187 3.68 -16.99 14.33
CA GLY A 187 3.36 -17.53 15.66
C GLY A 187 3.46 -16.48 16.78
N CYS A 188 3.20 -15.20 16.46
CA CYS A 188 3.28 -14.11 17.41
C CYS A 188 1.87 -13.61 17.77
N ASP A 189 1.35 -14.03 18.92
CA ASP A 189 0.00 -13.62 19.36
C ASP A 189 -0.01 -12.20 19.94
N ASN A 190 1.01 -11.83 20.71
CA ASN A 190 1.14 -10.53 21.33
C ASN A 190 1.93 -9.58 20.42
N VAL A 191 1.27 -8.55 19.93
CA VAL A 191 1.86 -7.54 19.05
C VAL A 191 1.57 -6.16 19.62
N VAL A 192 2.59 -5.34 19.78
CA VAL A 192 2.46 -3.92 20.10
C VAL A 192 2.56 -3.13 18.81
N THR A 193 1.51 -2.41 18.50
CA THR A 193 1.44 -1.53 17.33
C THR A 193 1.88 -0.11 17.67
N ILE A 194 2.72 0.48 16.82
CA ILE A 194 3.27 1.82 17.02
C ILE A 194 3.00 2.66 15.77
N GLY A 195 2.43 3.84 15.96
CA GLY A 195 2.12 4.72 14.84
C GLY A 195 1.89 6.17 15.21
N SER A 196 1.68 7.00 14.18
CA SER A 196 1.53 8.46 14.30
C SER A 196 0.07 8.93 14.28
N ILE A 197 -0.90 8.02 14.22
CA ILE A 197 -2.33 8.37 14.25
C ILE A 197 -2.88 8.05 15.63
N GLU A 198 -3.37 9.08 16.32
CA GLU A 198 -3.96 8.95 17.66
C GLU A 198 -5.17 8.00 17.64
N GLY A 199 -5.26 7.16 18.68
CA GLY A 199 -6.37 6.21 18.85
C GLY A 199 -6.37 4.99 17.92
N LYS A 200 -5.41 4.88 16.98
CA LYS A 200 -5.32 3.73 16.04
C LYS A 200 -4.23 2.71 16.40
N TYR A 201 -3.34 3.06 17.33
CA TYR A 201 -2.18 2.24 17.70
C TYR A 201 -2.06 2.14 19.21
N ASP A 202 -1.47 1.04 19.71
CA ASP A 202 -1.20 0.85 21.14
C ASP A 202 -0.25 1.92 21.68
N VAL A 203 0.68 2.37 20.85
CA VAL A 203 1.63 3.44 21.18
C VAL A 203 1.57 4.54 20.12
N TYR A 204 1.05 5.68 20.52
CA TYR A 204 1.06 6.89 19.71
C TYR A 204 2.40 7.62 19.82
N ILE A 205 3.01 7.96 18.68
CA ILE A 205 4.29 8.65 18.62
C ILE A 205 4.18 10.15 18.30
N GLY A 206 3.01 10.63 17.87
CA GLY A 206 2.82 12.02 17.47
C GLY A 206 3.66 12.43 16.27
N ASP A 207 3.73 13.72 16.00
CA ASP A 207 4.43 14.29 14.84
C ASP A 207 5.95 14.44 15.04
N GLY A 208 6.49 13.85 16.09
CA GLY A 208 7.90 13.99 16.48
C GLY A 208 8.93 13.27 15.60
N GLY A 209 8.48 12.69 14.47
CA GLY A 209 9.34 12.05 13.48
C GLY A 209 10.16 10.87 14.02
N GLY A 210 11.22 10.50 13.27
CA GLY A 210 12.04 9.31 13.57
C GLY A 210 12.71 9.31 14.94
N ASN A 211 13.13 10.47 15.44
CA ASN A 211 13.77 10.57 16.75
C ASN A 211 12.82 10.29 17.92
N ALA A 212 11.56 10.73 17.84
CA ALA A 212 10.53 10.43 18.84
C ALA A 212 10.18 8.94 18.82
N THR A 213 10.06 8.36 17.63
CA THR A 213 9.86 6.92 17.43
C THR A 213 10.98 6.12 18.09
N ILE A 214 12.23 6.45 17.81
CA ILE A 214 13.40 5.77 18.39
C ILE A 214 13.41 5.87 19.94
N LYS A 215 13.11 7.05 20.51
CA LYS A 215 13.04 7.22 21.96
C LYS A 215 11.95 6.33 22.59
N LYS A 216 10.75 6.28 22.00
CA LYS A 216 9.66 5.43 22.51
C LYS A 216 9.98 3.94 22.36
N LEU A 217 10.51 3.51 21.21
CA LEU A 217 10.96 2.14 20.99
C LEU A 217 12.01 1.72 22.03
N LYS A 218 13.02 2.55 22.29
CA LYS A 218 14.03 2.27 23.30
C LYS A 218 13.45 2.17 24.72
N LYS A 219 12.44 2.96 25.04
CA LYS A 219 11.76 2.90 26.35
C LYS A 219 10.97 1.60 26.50
N LEU A 220 10.20 1.21 25.50
CA LEU A 220 9.45 -0.06 25.49
C LEU A 220 10.41 -1.24 25.64
N TYR A 221 11.46 -1.30 24.83
CA TYR A 221 12.44 -2.39 24.87
C TYR A 221 13.18 -2.50 26.21
N ARG A 222 13.45 -1.39 26.91
CA ARG A 222 14.08 -1.42 28.24
C ARG A 222 13.13 -1.92 29.32
N ASN A 223 11.84 -1.66 29.18
CA ASN A 223 10.84 -2.11 30.16
C ASN A 223 10.59 -3.63 30.04
N ASP A 224 10.66 -4.19 28.82
CA ASP A 224 10.42 -5.63 28.59
C ASP A 224 11.61 -6.54 28.99
N ILE A 225 12.82 -5.97 29.22
CA ILE A 225 14.00 -6.74 29.66
C ILE A 225 14.00 -6.95 31.18
N TYR A 226 13.21 -6.23 31.95
CA TYR A 226 13.17 -6.27 33.42
C TYR A 226 11.90 -6.93 33.99
N HIS A 227 11.12 -7.58 33.15
CA HIS A 227 9.99 -8.46 33.52
C HIS A 227 10.12 -9.78 32.78
#